data_1f379081d108e3c5b02a79818f56d9d8
#
_entry.id   1f379081d108e3c5b02a79818f56d9d8
#
_cell.length_a   1.000
_cell.length_b   1.000
_cell.length_c   1.000
_cell.angle_alpha   90.00
_cell.angle_beta   90.00
_cell.angle_gamma   90.00
#
_symmetry.space_group_name_H-M   'P 1'
#
loop_
_entity.id
_entity.type
_entity.pdbx_description
1 polymer ?
#
loop_
_entity_poly.entity_id
_entity_poly.type
_entity_poly.pdbx_seq_one_letter_code
_entity_poly.pdbx_strand_id
1 'polypeptide(L)'
;MSGASPGGVAAEPVITGNTYDKYGSTNPVVRRLMGGFERTLGELFEQAAPASVLDVGCGEGVLTAQWADRSGVERIVGIDLEDPKLQAEWEERRRANLEYRVMRAENLPFADREFELAAAIEVLEHVPDPAHTVAEMARVASGHLLVSVPREPLWRALNMARGAYLAELGNTPGHLNHWSKRAFMALLARHGDVVQARSPFPWTMLLVRR
;
A
#
# COMPACT_ATOMS: atom_id res chain seq x y z
N MET A 1 0.45 9.52 51.46
CA MET A 1 -0.37 9.77 50.26
C MET A 1 0.42 9.28 49.07
N SER A 2 0.07 8.08 48.61
CA SER A 2 0.76 7.39 47.53
C SER A 2 0.09 7.81 46.22
N GLY A 3 0.84 8.54 45.38
CA GLY A 3 0.39 8.89 44.04
C GLY A 3 0.64 7.74 43.07
N ALA A 4 -0.42 7.09 42.61
CA ALA A 4 -0.34 6.13 41.52
C ALA A 4 -0.12 6.88 40.20
N SER A 5 0.98 6.60 39.51
CA SER A 5 1.21 7.01 38.12
C SER A 5 0.21 6.27 37.20
N PRO A 6 -0.42 6.94 36.26
CA PRO A 6 -1.24 6.24 35.27
C PRO A 6 -0.32 5.41 34.37
N GLY A 7 -0.60 4.11 34.28
CA GLY A 7 0.09 3.18 33.40
C GLY A 7 -0.02 3.65 31.94
N GLY A 8 1.12 4.00 31.36
CA GLY A 8 1.22 4.23 29.92
C GLY A 8 0.91 2.92 29.20
N VAL A 9 -0.16 2.91 28.40
CA VAL A 9 -0.41 1.87 27.43
C VAL A 9 0.77 1.93 26.45
N ALA A 10 1.61 0.89 26.46
CA ALA A 10 2.67 0.77 25.47
C ALA A 10 2.00 0.78 24.10
N ALA A 11 2.33 1.76 23.28
CA ALA A 11 1.87 1.79 21.89
C ALA A 11 2.36 0.50 21.22
N GLU A 12 1.46 -0.26 20.62
CA GLU A 12 1.84 -1.42 19.83
C GLU A 12 2.84 -0.98 18.75
N PRO A 13 3.89 -1.78 18.47
CA PRO A 13 4.87 -1.43 17.47
C PRO A 13 4.18 -1.28 16.11
N VAL A 14 4.23 -0.09 15.54
CA VAL A 14 3.76 0.18 14.19
C VAL A 14 4.69 -0.57 13.23
N ILE A 15 4.11 -1.43 12.39
CA ILE A 15 4.88 -2.16 11.38
C ILE A 15 5.11 -1.21 10.21
N THR A 16 6.40 -0.94 9.93
CA THR A 16 6.87 -0.14 8.79
C THR A 16 7.65 -1.02 7.82
N GLY A 17 7.59 -0.70 6.53
CA GLY A 17 8.30 -1.42 5.48
C GLY A 17 7.85 -2.88 5.27
N ASN A 18 8.59 -3.61 4.44
CA ASN A 18 8.33 -5.02 4.18
C ASN A 18 8.87 -5.91 5.30
N THR A 19 7.99 -6.64 6.00
CA THR A 19 8.40 -7.67 6.97
C THR A 19 9.08 -8.89 6.33
N TYR A 20 8.98 -9.04 5.01
CA TYR A 20 9.58 -10.12 4.23
C TYR A 20 10.13 -9.56 2.92
N ASP A 21 11.41 -9.78 2.63
CA ASP A 21 12.02 -9.41 1.35
C ASP A 21 11.39 -10.22 0.21
N LYS A 22 10.33 -9.66 -0.37
CA LYS A 22 9.60 -10.25 -1.50
C LYS A 22 10.39 -10.11 -2.80
N TYR A 23 11.17 -9.05 -2.92
CA TYR A 23 11.89 -8.69 -4.15
C TYR A 23 13.22 -9.43 -4.30
N GLY A 24 13.92 -9.75 -3.20
CA GLY A 24 15.18 -10.52 -3.19
C GLY A 24 15.01 -12.04 -3.12
N SER A 25 13.78 -12.57 -3.09
CA SER A 25 13.53 -14.00 -2.93
C SER A 25 14.07 -14.84 -4.10
N THR A 26 14.87 -15.88 -3.81
CA THR A 26 15.38 -16.86 -4.79
C THR A 26 14.38 -17.98 -5.08
N ASN A 27 13.29 -18.10 -4.31
CA ASN A 27 12.28 -19.14 -4.50
C ASN A 27 11.51 -18.94 -5.82
N PRO A 28 11.53 -19.91 -6.76
CA PRO A 28 10.92 -19.76 -8.08
C PRO A 28 9.40 -19.55 -8.03
N VAL A 29 8.70 -20.10 -7.02
CA VAL A 29 7.26 -19.88 -6.82
C VAL A 29 7.00 -18.43 -6.41
N VAL A 30 7.75 -17.91 -5.44
CA VAL A 30 7.63 -16.51 -5.00
C VAL A 30 7.93 -15.57 -6.16
N ARG A 31 9.00 -15.80 -6.91
CA ARG A 31 9.35 -14.99 -8.10
C ARG A 31 8.24 -14.98 -9.15
N ARG A 32 7.60 -16.14 -9.42
CA ARG A 32 6.49 -16.22 -10.36
C ARG A 32 5.27 -15.42 -9.88
N LEU A 33 4.96 -15.50 -8.59
CA LEU A 33 3.85 -14.75 -7.97
C LEU A 33 4.12 -13.25 -8.04
N MET A 34 5.34 -12.81 -7.63
CA MET A 34 5.74 -11.41 -7.70
C MET A 34 5.76 -10.88 -9.13
N GLY A 35 6.27 -11.65 -10.11
CA GLY A 35 6.22 -11.25 -11.51
C GLY A 35 4.79 -11.09 -12.06
N GLY A 36 3.83 -11.86 -11.56
CA GLY A 36 2.40 -11.68 -11.86
C GLY A 36 1.83 -10.42 -11.23
N PHE A 37 2.21 -10.14 -9.98
CA PHE A 37 1.85 -8.93 -9.24
C PHE A 37 2.37 -7.68 -9.94
N GLU A 38 3.68 -7.61 -10.19
CA GLU A 38 4.36 -6.47 -10.81
C GLU A 38 3.84 -6.16 -12.21
N ARG A 39 3.61 -7.20 -13.03
CA ARG A 39 3.05 -7.03 -14.37
C ARG A 39 1.65 -6.42 -14.30
N THR A 40 0.77 -6.97 -13.45
CA THR A 40 -0.60 -6.47 -13.31
C THR A 40 -0.61 -5.04 -12.79
N LEU A 41 0.25 -4.72 -11.83
CA LEU A 41 0.39 -3.39 -11.28
C LEU A 41 0.88 -2.39 -12.33
N GLY A 42 1.90 -2.78 -13.14
CA GLY A 42 2.41 -2.00 -14.25
C GLY A 42 1.34 -1.70 -15.31
N GLU A 43 0.56 -2.72 -15.72
CA GLU A 43 -0.56 -2.55 -16.67
C GLU A 43 -1.62 -1.57 -16.15
N LEU A 44 -1.96 -1.62 -14.87
CA LEU A 44 -2.95 -0.72 -14.26
C LEU A 44 -2.40 0.71 -14.14
N PHE A 45 -1.12 0.85 -13.81
CA PHE A 45 -0.45 2.15 -13.76
C PHE A 45 -0.38 2.80 -15.15
N GLU A 46 -0.01 2.04 -16.18
CA GLU A 46 0.01 2.49 -17.56
C GLU A 46 -1.40 2.86 -18.08
N GLN A 47 -2.43 2.14 -17.65
CA GLN A 47 -3.82 2.48 -17.97
C GLN A 47 -4.26 3.79 -17.32
N ALA A 48 -3.81 4.08 -16.10
CA ALA A 48 -4.07 5.35 -15.43
C ALA A 48 -3.30 6.51 -16.07
N ALA A 49 -2.09 6.24 -16.64
CA ALA A 49 -1.19 7.18 -17.31
C ALA A 49 -1.03 8.54 -16.59
N PRO A 50 -0.68 8.56 -15.28
CA PRO A 50 -0.68 9.78 -14.49
C PRO A 50 0.59 10.60 -14.72
N ALA A 51 0.46 11.94 -14.80
CA ALA A 51 1.59 12.84 -14.72
C ALA A 51 1.99 13.16 -13.27
N SER A 52 1.04 13.08 -12.31
CA SER A 52 1.33 13.30 -10.89
C SER A 52 0.79 12.16 -10.02
N VAL A 53 1.62 11.67 -9.09
CA VAL A 53 1.36 10.48 -8.27
C VAL A 53 1.59 10.75 -6.80
N LEU A 54 0.67 10.31 -5.94
CA LEU A 54 0.88 10.13 -4.52
C LEU A 54 0.95 8.63 -4.22
N ASP A 55 2.07 8.15 -3.68
CA ASP A 55 2.27 6.77 -3.25
C ASP A 55 2.18 6.70 -1.71
N VAL A 56 1.05 6.22 -1.22
CA VAL A 56 0.73 6.12 0.20
C VAL A 56 1.24 4.79 0.75
N GLY A 57 2.12 4.84 1.76
CA GLY A 57 2.78 3.66 2.30
C GLY A 57 3.86 3.14 1.35
N CYS A 58 4.75 4.03 0.89
CA CYS A 58 5.75 3.73 -0.13
C CYS A 58 6.86 2.75 0.33
N GLY A 59 6.93 2.45 1.63
CA GLY A 59 7.94 1.58 2.20
C GLY A 59 9.36 2.03 1.86
N GLU A 60 10.20 1.11 1.42
CA GLU A 60 11.57 1.38 0.98
C GLU A 60 11.66 2.24 -0.30
N GLY A 61 10.54 2.61 -0.91
CA GLY A 61 10.47 3.47 -2.09
C GLY A 61 10.87 2.80 -3.40
N VAL A 62 10.97 1.47 -3.45
CA VAL A 62 11.37 0.72 -4.65
C VAL A 62 10.37 0.96 -5.79
N LEU A 63 9.09 0.78 -5.51
CA LEU A 63 8.01 0.94 -6.48
C LEU A 63 7.85 2.42 -6.90
N THR A 64 7.93 3.32 -5.93
CA THR A 64 7.85 4.77 -6.12
C THR A 64 8.95 5.26 -7.08
N ALA A 65 10.19 4.80 -6.90
CA ALA A 65 11.31 5.12 -7.79
C ALA A 65 11.12 4.54 -9.19
N GLN A 66 10.60 3.31 -9.33
CA GLN A 66 10.27 2.71 -10.62
C GLN A 66 9.19 3.50 -11.37
N TRP A 67 8.20 4.04 -10.65
CA TRP A 67 7.18 4.90 -11.25
C TRP A 67 7.74 6.27 -11.65
N ALA A 68 8.65 6.84 -10.83
CA ALA A 68 9.33 8.09 -11.18
C ALA A 68 10.13 8.00 -12.48
N ASP A 69 10.65 6.81 -12.80
CA ASP A 69 11.41 6.54 -14.03
C ASP A 69 10.48 6.29 -15.26
N ARG A 70 9.14 6.27 -15.09
CA ARG A 70 8.18 6.07 -16.19
C ARG A 70 8.00 7.34 -17.01
N SER A 71 7.91 7.17 -18.34
CA SER A 71 7.61 8.28 -19.26
C SER A 71 6.25 8.90 -18.92
N GLY A 72 6.20 10.21 -18.87
CA GLY A 72 4.99 10.99 -18.58
C GLY A 72 4.79 11.31 -17.09
N VAL A 73 5.55 10.70 -16.16
CA VAL A 73 5.47 11.05 -14.73
C VAL A 73 6.35 12.28 -14.47
N GLU A 74 5.70 13.41 -14.19
CA GLU A 74 6.36 14.70 -13.96
C GLU A 74 6.63 14.95 -12.47
N ARG A 75 5.76 14.40 -11.59
CA ARG A 75 5.87 14.54 -10.13
C ARG A 75 5.37 13.30 -9.42
N ILE A 76 6.14 12.83 -8.45
CA ILE A 76 5.71 11.77 -7.54
C ILE A 76 6.10 12.10 -6.10
N VAL A 77 5.18 11.85 -5.17
CA VAL A 77 5.41 11.97 -3.73
C VAL A 77 5.15 10.62 -3.10
N GLY A 78 6.18 10.04 -2.48
CA GLY A 78 6.05 8.85 -1.65
C GLY A 78 5.91 9.24 -0.18
N ILE A 79 4.94 8.65 0.53
CA ILE A 79 4.77 8.89 1.96
C ILE A 79 4.76 7.58 2.74
N ASP A 80 5.39 7.60 3.92
CA ASP A 80 5.32 6.51 4.89
C ASP A 80 5.50 7.04 6.31
N LEU A 81 5.36 6.16 7.30
CA LEU A 81 5.58 6.47 8.70
C LEU A 81 7.07 6.69 8.98
N GLU A 82 7.37 7.31 10.12
CA GLU A 82 8.74 7.55 10.53
C GLU A 82 9.48 6.23 10.81
N ASP A 83 10.49 5.95 9.99
CA ASP A 83 11.43 4.85 10.17
C ASP A 83 12.80 5.25 9.57
N PRO A 84 13.86 5.32 10.39
CA PRO A 84 15.20 5.69 9.92
C PRO A 84 15.75 4.76 8.83
N LYS A 85 15.33 3.48 8.80
CA LYS A 85 15.74 2.52 7.77
C LYS A 85 15.12 2.88 6.41
N LEU A 86 13.82 3.22 6.40
CA LEU A 86 13.16 3.66 5.18
C LEU A 86 13.77 4.95 4.64
N GLN A 87 14.08 5.90 5.53
CA GLN A 87 14.70 7.18 5.14
C GLN A 87 16.08 6.97 4.49
N ALA A 88 16.89 6.02 4.99
CA ALA A 88 18.17 5.67 4.37
C ALA A 88 17.98 5.11 2.94
N GLU A 89 16.98 4.23 2.75
CA GLU A 89 16.65 3.67 1.44
C GLU A 89 16.15 4.76 0.46
N TRP A 90 15.40 5.75 0.94
CA TRP A 90 14.92 6.87 0.12
C TRP A 90 16.06 7.74 -0.41
N GLU A 91 17.12 7.97 0.39
CA GLU A 91 18.30 8.70 -0.06
C GLU A 91 18.97 8.03 -1.27
N GLU A 92 19.01 6.68 -1.29
CA GLU A 92 19.59 5.93 -2.40
C GLU A 92 18.73 5.97 -3.66
N ARG A 93 17.41 6.23 -3.50
CA ARG A 93 16.40 6.20 -4.58
C ARG A 93 15.94 7.56 -5.06
N ARG A 94 16.69 8.61 -4.78
CA ARG A 94 16.36 9.98 -5.22
C ARG A 94 16.23 10.10 -6.74
N ARG A 95 15.21 10.86 -7.18
CA ARG A 95 15.00 11.26 -8.57
C ARG A 95 14.64 12.75 -8.60
N ALA A 96 14.83 13.41 -9.73
CA ALA A 96 14.55 14.85 -9.85
C ALA A 96 13.05 15.17 -9.68
N ASN A 97 12.17 14.23 -10.06
CA ASN A 97 10.71 14.34 -9.99
C ASN A 97 10.10 13.59 -8.79
N LEU A 98 10.93 13.08 -7.84
CA LEU A 98 10.50 12.27 -6.71
C LEU A 98 10.85 12.95 -5.39
N GLU A 99 9.85 13.04 -4.52
CA GLU A 99 9.97 13.49 -3.14
C GLU A 99 9.44 12.41 -2.19
N TYR A 100 10.17 12.15 -1.09
CA TYR A 100 9.70 11.31 0.00
C TYR A 100 9.39 12.16 1.24
N ARG A 101 8.31 11.83 1.95
CA ARG A 101 7.89 12.52 3.16
C ARG A 101 7.46 11.55 4.25
N VAL A 102 7.86 11.84 5.49
CA VAL A 102 7.32 11.16 6.67
C VAL A 102 5.93 11.71 6.96
N MET A 103 4.90 10.85 6.87
CA MET A 103 3.52 11.30 6.95
C MET A 103 2.57 10.13 7.24
N ARG A 104 1.43 10.41 7.88
CA ARG A 104 0.37 9.43 8.11
C ARG A 104 -0.69 9.52 7.02
N ALA A 105 -1.18 8.36 6.60
CA ALA A 105 -2.17 8.23 5.54
C ALA A 105 -3.57 8.77 5.91
N GLU A 106 -3.85 8.90 7.21
CA GLU A 106 -5.16 9.33 7.72
C GLU A 106 -5.38 10.86 7.66
N ASN A 107 -4.32 11.64 7.40
CA ASN A 107 -4.46 13.09 7.27
C ASN A 107 -3.42 13.60 6.26
N LEU A 108 -3.85 13.73 5.02
CA LEU A 108 -2.99 14.12 3.91
C LEU A 108 -3.00 15.64 3.73
N PRO A 109 -1.90 16.36 4.03
CA PRO A 109 -1.82 17.83 3.93
C PRO A 109 -1.63 18.29 2.48
N PHE A 110 -2.39 17.71 1.57
CA PHE A 110 -2.44 18.05 0.15
C PHE A 110 -3.82 18.64 -0.19
N ALA A 111 -3.85 19.47 -1.21
CA ALA A 111 -5.09 20.04 -1.72
C ALA A 111 -6.01 18.97 -2.33
N ASP A 112 -7.30 19.26 -2.38
CA ASP A 112 -8.25 18.41 -3.11
C ASP A 112 -7.83 18.32 -4.58
N ARG A 113 -7.83 17.08 -5.11
CA ARG A 113 -7.52 16.78 -6.51
C ARG A 113 -6.10 17.19 -6.96
N GLU A 114 -5.14 17.21 -6.04
CA GLU A 114 -3.76 17.63 -6.30
C GLU A 114 -2.97 16.64 -7.18
N PHE A 115 -3.29 15.33 -7.08
CA PHE A 115 -2.62 14.28 -7.82
C PHE A 115 -3.55 13.62 -8.83
N GLU A 116 -3.04 13.22 -10.00
CA GLU A 116 -3.82 12.45 -10.96
C GLU A 116 -4.02 10.99 -10.52
N LEU A 117 -3.07 10.45 -9.75
CA LEU A 117 -3.16 9.12 -9.14
C LEU A 117 -2.80 9.18 -7.67
N ALA A 118 -3.64 8.56 -6.82
CA ALA A 118 -3.25 8.17 -5.47
C ALA A 118 -3.19 6.64 -5.39
N ALA A 119 -2.04 6.11 -5.00
CA ALA A 119 -1.80 4.67 -4.89
C ALA A 119 -1.63 4.24 -3.43
N ALA A 120 -2.07 3.03 -3.08
CA ALA A 120 -1.77 2.35 -1.83
C ALA A 120 -1.62 0.85 -2.09
N ILE A 121 -0.39 0.37 -2.11
CA ILE A 121 -0.02 -0.98 -2.55
C ILE A 121 0.39 -1.82 -1.34
N GLU A 122 -0.48 -2.73 -0.90
CA GLU A 122 -0.27 -3.57 0.31
C GLU A 122 -0.15 -2.70 1.59
N VAL A 123 -1.05 -1.73 1.75
CA VAL A 123 -1.07 -0.76 2.85
C VAL A 123 -2.36 -0.83 3.66
N LEU A 124 -3.51 -0.90 2.98
CA LEU A 124 -4.81 -0.76 3.63
C LEU A 124 -5.10 -1.85 4.67
N GLU A 125 -4.46 -3.01 4.56
CA GLU A 125 -4.53 -4.07 5.58
C GLU A 125 -3.87 -3.69 6.90
N HIS A 126 -2.99 -2.70 6.91
CA HIS A 126 -2.22 -2.27 8.08
C HIS A 126 -2.77 -1.01 8.76
N VAL A 127 -3.62 -0.22 8.08
CA VAL A 127 -4.13 1.03 8.63
C VAL A 127 -5.30 0.79 9.60
N PRO A 128 -5.40 1.58 10.69
CA PRO A 128 -6.49 1.43 11.67
C PRO A 128 -7.88 1.73 11.10
N ASP A 129 -7.99 2.75 10.24
CA ASP A 129 -9.24 3.15 9.57
C ASP A 129 -9.05 3.22 8.05
N PRO A 130 -9.20 2.09 7.34
CA PRO A 130 -9.05 2.05 5.89
C PRO A 130 -10.12 2.83 5.13
N ALA A 131 -11.32 3.00 5.72
CA ALA A 131 -12.37 3.77 5.06
C ALA A 131 -12.03 5.27 5.04
N HIS A 132 -11.50 5.79 6.13
CA HIS A 132 -11.01 7.16 6.23
C HIS A 132 -9.77 7.38 5.34
N THR A 133 -8.81 6.46 5.37
CA THR A 133 -7.63 6.52 4.50
C THR A 133 -8.01 6.57 3.02
N VAL A 134 -8.93 5.71 2.57
CA VAL A 134 -9.43 5.72 1.19
C VAL A 134 -10.17 7.03 0.87
N ALA A 135 -10.91 7.60 1.82
CA ALA A 135 -11.58 8.89 1.63
C ALA A 135 -10.57 10.03 1.43
N GLU A 136 -9.49 10.08 2.22
CA GLU A 136 -8.41 11.06 2.06
C GLU A 136 -7.66 10.88 0.72
N MET A 137 -7.31 9.64 0.36
CA MET A 137 -6.74 9.34 -0.96
C MET A 137 -7.66 9.81 -2.09
N ALA A 138 -8.94 9.55 -1.95
CA ALA A 138 -9.94 9.96 -2.91
C ALA A 138 -10.07 11.49 -2.97
N ARG A 139 -9.98 12.20 -1.86
CA ARG A 139 -10.01 13.67 -1.82
C ARG A 139 -8.87 14.27 -2.61
N VAL A 140 -7.65 13.76 -2.43
CA VAL A 140 -6.45 14.29 -3.09
C VAL A 140 -6.26 13.81 -4.53
N ALA A 141 -6.99 12.76 -4.95
CA ALA A 141 -6.91 12.23 -6.32
C ALA A 141 -7.89 12.92 -7.26
N SER A 142 -7.42 13.36 -8.43
CA SER A 142 -8.25 13.95 -9.50
C SER A 142 -8.64 12.94 -10.58
N GLY A 143 -7.85 11.90 -10.80
CA GLY A 143 -8.01 10.92 -11.89
C GLY A 143 -8.33 9.52 -11.36
N HIS A 144 -7.40 8.87 -10.70
CA HIS A 144 -7.54 7.46 -10.31
C HIS A 144 -7.06 7.17 -8.89
N LEU A 145 -7.61 6.08 -8.31
CA LEU A 145 -7.01 5.35 -7.19
C LEU A 145 -6.49 4.01 -7.68
N LEU A 146 -5.27 3.62 -7.31
CA LEU A 146 -4.68 2.32 -7.59
C LEU A 146 -4.34 1.64 -6.27
N VAL A 147 -5.04 0.56 -5.94
CA VAL A 147 -4.95 -0.06 -4.63
C VAL A 147 -4.79 -1.57 -4.74
N SER A 148 -4.00 -2.14 -3.82
CA SER A 148 -3.90 -3.60 -3.67
C SER A 148 -3.98 -4.03 -2.22
N VAL A 149 -4.49 -5.25 -2.01
CA VAL A 149 -4.53 -5.93 -0.71
C VAL A 149 -4.39 -7.45 -0.91
N PRO A 150 -3.91 -8.19 0.11
CA PRO A 150 -4.01 -9.64 0.13
C PRO A 150 -5.47 -10.10 0.05
N ARG A 151 -5.74 -11.12 -0.76
CA ARG A 151 -7.09 -11.65 -0.94
C ARG A 151 -7.43 -12.69 0.13
N GLU A 152 -8.39 -12.38 0.98
CA GLU A 152 -8.88 -13.31 2.00
C GLU A 152 -10.10 -14.14 1.52
N PRO A 153 -10.26 -15.37 2.00
CA PRO A 153 -9.43 -16.09 2.99
C PRO A 153 -8.19 -16.80 2.41
N LEU A 154 -7.90 -16.59 1.12
CA LEU A 154 -6.84 -17.31 0.39
C LEU A 154 -5.46 -17.06 1.01
N TRP A 155 -5.15 -15.81 1.39
CA TRP A 155 -3.88 -15.43 1.98
C TRP A 155 -3.58 -16.21 3.26
N ARG A 156 -4.55 -16.26 4.17
CA ARG A 156 -4.44 -17.03 5.43
C ARG A 156 -4.31 -18.54 5.17
N ALA A 157 -5.08 -19.08 4.23
CA ALA A 157 -4.98 -20.48 3.86
C ALA A 157 -3.58 -20.85 3.33
N LEU A 158 -2.97 -19.99 2.51
CA LEU A 158 -1.59 -20.17 2.02
C LEU A 158 -0.55 -20.07 3.13
N ASN A 159 -0.72 -19.14 4.07
CA ASN A 159 0.15 -19.04 5.23
C ASN A 159 0.11 -20.32 6.08
N MET A 160 -1.09 -20.84 6.37
CA MET A 160 -1.25 -22.08 7.11
C MET A 160 -0.65 -23.28 6.33
N ALA A 161 -0.88 -23.35 5.01
CA ALA A 161 -0.35 -24.44 4.18
C ALA A 161 1.19 -24.51 4.18
N ARG A 162 1.88 -23.37 4.34
CA ARG A 162 3.35 -23.32 4.47
C ARG A 162 3.83 -23.38 5.93
N GLY A 163 2.94 -23.62 6.90
CA GLY A 163 3.28 -23.70 8.32
C GLY A 163 3.55 -22.35 8.99
N ALA A 164 3.19 -21.22 8.34
CA ALA A 164 3.42 -19.89 8.89
C ALA A 164 2.18 -19.39 9.64
N TYR A 165 2.40 -18.71 10.76
CA TYR A 165 1.38 -18.02 11.56
C TYR A 165 0.21 -18.93 11.97
N LEU A 166 0.50 -20.18 12.34
CA LEU A 166 -0.52 -21.19 12.68
C LEU A 166 -1.34 -20.81 13.91
N ALA A 167 -0.68 -20.18 14.92
CA ALA A 167 -1.34 -19.72 16.15
C ALA A 167 -2.37 -18.61 15.86
N GLU A 168 -2.12 -17.77 14.88
CA GLU A 168 -2.97 -16.68 14.43
C GLU A 168 -3.88 -17.09 13.26
N LEU A 169 -4.10 -18.40 13.06
CA LEU A 169 -4.90 -18.95 11.97
C LEU A 169 -4.49 -18.41 10.60
N GLY A 170 -3.18 -18.31 10.36
CA GLY A 170 -2.57 -17.84 9.13
C GLY A 170 -2.58 -16.31 8.94
N ASN A 171 -3.01 -15.53 9.94
CA ASN A 171 -2.95 -14.09 9.87
C ASN A 171 -1.50 -13.60 9.91
N THR A 172 -1.13 -12.73 8.99
CA THR A 172 0.19 -12.09 8.99
C THR A 172 0.23 -11.04 10.12
N PRO A 173 1.28 -10.99 10.94
CA PRO A 173 1.42 -9.93 11.94
C PRO A 173 1.27 -8.54 11.32
N GLY A 174 0.47 -7.68 11.99
CA GLY A 174 0.18 -6.32 11.50
C GLY A 174 -0.97 -6.22 10.50
N HIS A 175 -1.54 -7.32 10.00
CA HIS A 175 -2.78 -7.25 9.23
C HIS A 175 -3.97 -7.04 10.16
N LEU A 176 -4.44 -5.80 10.24
CA LEU A 176 -5.61 -5.39 11.01
C LEU A 176 -6.91 -5.64 10.23
N ASN A 177 -6.84 -5.51 8.92
CA ASN A 177 -8.00 -5.59 8.02
C ASN A 177 -7.87 -6.74 7.03
N HIS A 178 -9.02 -7.38 6.72
CA HIS A 178 -9.08 -8.55 5.88
C HIS A 178 -10.24 -8.42 4.88
N TRP A 179 -9.95 -8.48 3.59
CA TRP A 179 -10.99 -8.35 2.58
C TRP A 179 -11.09 -9.53 1.63
N SER A 180 -12.32 -9.97 1.40
CA SER A 180 -12.65 -10.62 0.16
C SER A 180 -12.62 -9.61 -1.00
N LYS A 181 -12.42 -10.08 -2.22
CA LYS A 181 -12.49 -9.20 -3.41
C LYS A 181 -13.78 -8.36 -3.44
N ARG A 182 -14.93 -8.97 -3.12
CA ARG A 182 -16.23 -8.27 -3.12
C ARG A 182 -16.30 -7.15 -2.09
N ALA A 183 -15.84 -7.39 -0.88
CA ALA A 183 -15.83 -6.39 0.19
C ALA A 183 -14.88 -5.23 -0.14
N PHE A 184 -13.70 -5.53 -0.69
CA PHE A 184 -12.75 -4.51 -1.10
C PHE A 184 -13.28 -3.63 -2.24
N MET A 185 -13.90 -4.25 -3.26
CA MET A 185 -14.58 -3.51 -4.33
C MET A 185 -15.71 -2.62 -3.78
N ALA A 186 -16.49 -3.09 -2.81
CA ALA A 186 -17.58 -2.31 -2.20
C ALA A 186 -17.07 -1.10 -1.40
N LEU A 187 -15.89 -1.21 -0.76
CA LEU A 187 -15.24 -0.10 -0.09
C LEU A 187 -14.87 0.99 -1.11
N LEU A 188 -14.17 0.61 -2.17
CA LEU A 188 -13.64 1.54 -3.17
C LEU A 188 -14.73 2.14 -4.07
N ALA A 189 -15.80 1.41 -4.36
CA ALA A 189 -16.92 1.88 -5.18
C ALA A 189 -17.70 3.06 -4.57
N ARG A 190 -17.47 3.38 -3.29
CA ARG A 190 -18.03 4.58 -2.66
C ARG A 190 -17.31 5.86 -3.10
N HIS A 191 -16.14 5.72 -3.69
CA HIS A 191 -15.24 6.83 -4.02
C HIS A 191 -15.00 7.01 -5.51
N GLY A 192 -15.62 6.21 -6.37
CA GLY A 192 -15.53 6.32 -7.82
C GLY A 192 -15.93 5.03 -8.55
N ASP A 193 -15.76 5.02 -9.86
CA ASP A 193 -16.06 3.87 -10.70
C ASP A 193 -14.90 2.86 -10.68
N VAL A 194 -15.14 1.62 -10.25
CA VAL A 194 -14.13 0.55 -10.36
C VAL A 194 -13.98 0.15 -11.83
N VAL A 195 -12.99 0.73 -12.52
CA VAL A 195 -12.75 0.49 -13.95
C VAL A 195 -11.98 -0.79 -14.23
N GLN A 196 -11.17 -1.25 -13.27
CA GLN A 196 -10.48 -2.54 -13.33
C GLN A 196 -10.49 -3.22 -11.96
N ALA A 197 -10.70 -4.54 -11.98
CA ALA A 197 -10.62 -5.40 -10.81
C ALA A 197 -9.84 -6.68 -11.16
N ARG A 198 -8.54 -6.63 -10.94
CA ARG A 198 -7.60 -7.73 -11.24
C ARG A 198 -7.33 -8.58 -9.99
N SER A 199 -6.95 -9.81 -10.20
CA SER A 199 -6.66 -10.75 -9.09
C SER A 199 -5.39 -11.53 -9.39
N PRO A 200 -4.21 -10.87 -9.49
CA PRO A 200 -2.96 -11.62 -9.52
C PRO A 200 -2.86 -12.42 -8.21
N PHE A 201 -2.62 -13.73 -8.35
CA PHE A 201 -2.62 -14.62 -7.18
C PHE A 201 -1.44 -14.31 -6.24
N PRO A 202 -1.64 -14.15 -4.94
CA PRO A 202 -2.88 -14.24 -4.15
C PRO A 202 -3.49 -12.87 -3.76
N TRP A 203 -3.35 -11.82 -4.56
CA TRP A 203 -3.80 -10.45 -4.27
C TRP A 203 -5.09 -10.06 -5.00
N THR A 204 -5.64 -8.93 -4.58
CA THR A 204 -6.66 -8.18 -5.31
C THR A 204 -6.14 -6.78 -5.60
N MET A 205 -6.25 -6.33 -6.84
CA MET A 205 -5.87 -4.99 -7.28
C MET A 205 -7.06 -4.31 -7.94
N LEU A 206 -7.27 -3.04 -7.61
CA LEU A 206 -8.35 -2.23 -8.18
C LEU A 206 -7.78 -0.93 -8.76
N LEU A 207 -8.26 -0.57 -9.94
CA LEU A 207 -8.13 0.78 -10.50
C LEU A 207 -9.52 1.41 -10.47
N VAL A 208 -9.63 2.55 -9.79
CA VAL A 208 -10.89 3.27 -9.59
C VAL A 208 -10.75 4.65 -10.20
N ARG A 209 -11.68 5.03 -11.09
CA ARG A 209 -11.73 6.37 -11.69
C ARG A 209 -12.54 7.28 -10.76
N ARG A 210 -11.98 8.47 -10.49
CA ARG A 210 -12.56 9.51 -9.65
C ARG A 210 -13.55 10.38 -10.41
#